data_e9bfe62bf499664f53e3338e176bb62d
#
_entry.id   e9bfe62bf499664f53e3338e176bb62d
#
_cell.length_a   1.000
_cell.length_b   1.000
_cell.length_c   1.000
_cell.angle_alpha   90.00
_cell.angle_beta   90.00
_cell.angle_gamma   90.00
#
_symmetry.space_group_name_H-M   'P 1'
#
loop_
_entity.id
_entity.type
_entity.pdbx_description
1 polymer ?
#
loop_
_entity_poly.entity_id
_entity_poly.type
_entity_poly.pdbx_seq_one_letter_code
_entity_poly.pdbx_strand_id
1 'polypeptide(L)' 'MKKWEYCEVTAPMRDDGKSVRIYLNGEEALPESRASVLYDYLNKLGREGWEMINCSFYPNRTAFYYFKRAVK' A
#
# COMPACT_ATOMS: atom_id res chain seq x y z
N MET A 1 -26.75 4.61 -8.24
CA MET A 1 -25.45 4.44 -8.91
C MET A 1 -24.40 4.04 -7.89
N LYS A 2 -23.62 3.03 -8.21
CA LYS A 2 -22.58 2.54 -7.31
C LYS A 2 -21.41 3.54 -7.30
N LYS A 3 -20.96 3.90 -6.11
CA LYS A 3 -19.83 4.81 -5.94
C LYS A 3 -18.64 4.07 -5.37
N TRP A 4 -17.46 4.55 -5.71
CA TRP A 4 -16.20 3.94 -5.27
C TRP A 4 -15.34 4.97 -4.56
N GLU A 5 -14.57 4.52 -3.58
CA GLU A 5 -13.50 5.32 -3.02
C GLU A 5 -12.18 4.62 -3.32
N TYR A 6 -11.11 5.39 -3.37
CA TYR A 6 -9.79 4.89 -3.78
C TYR A 6 -8.75 5.23 -2.75
N CYS A 7 -7.74 4.37 -2.61
CA CYS A 7 -6.58 4.70 -1.81
C CYS A 7 -5.32 4.21 -2.50
N GLU A 8 -4.20 4.84 -2.12
CA GLU A 8 -2.88 4.50 -2.65
C GLU A 8 -1.96 4.16 -1.49
N VAL A 9 -1.25 3.04 -1.62
CA VAL A 9 -0.20 2.66 -0.69
C VAL A 9 1.13 2.82 -1.39
N THR A 10 2.03 3.59 -0.80
CA THR A 10 3.38 3.78 -1.31
C THR A 10 4.35 3.11 -0.35
N ALA A 11 5.22 2.27 -0.88
CA ALA A 11 6.16 1.50 -0.07
C ALA A 11 7.57 1.62 -0.62
N PRO A 12 8.29 2.69 -0.27
CA PRO A 12 9.69 2.81 -0.66
C PRO A 12 10.54 1.83 0.15
N MET A 13 11.35 1.03 -0.56
CA MET A 13 12.24 0.08 0.07
C MET A 13 13.62 0.73 0.25
N ARG A 14 14.23 0.49 1.40
CA ARG A 14 15.55 1.06 1.68
C ARG A 14 16.64 0.26 0.97
N ASP A 15 17.83 0.86 0.94
CA ASP A 15 18.99 0.28 0.24
C ASP A 15 19.41 -1.08 0.76
N ASP A 16 19.06 -1.40 2.02
CA ASP A 16 19.39 -2.71 2.59
C ASP A 16 18.51 -3.83 1.99
N GLY A 17 17.48 -3.48 1.24
CA GLY A 17 16.56 -4.43 0.65
C GLY A 17 15.70 -5.18 1.64
N LYS A 18 15.71 -4.78 2.91
CA LYS A 18 15.00 -5.47 3.99
C LYS A 18 13.99 -4.60 4.69
N SER A 19 14.16 -3.28 4.64
CA SER A 19 13.31 -2.33 5.34
C SER A 19 12.44 -1.58 4.35
N VAL A 20 11.22 -1.27 4.77
CA VAL A 20 10.26 -0.55 3.97
C VAL A 20 9.50 0.42 4.86
N ARG A 21 9.15 1.58 4.32
CA ARG A 21 8.21 2.50 4.95
C ARG A 21 6.89 2.38 4.22
N ILE A 22 5.80 2.62 4.91
CA ILE A 22 4.48 2.50 4.31
C ILE A 22 3.74 3.80 4.47
N TYR A 23 3.27 4.34 3.34
CA TYR A 23 2.49 5.57 3.28
C TYR A 23 1.11 5.24 2.73
N LEU A 24 0.08 5.78 3.36
CA LEU A 24 -1.29 5.64 2.88
C LEU A 24 -1.78 7.02 2.46
N ASN A 25 -2.11 7.17 1.17
CA ASN A 25 -2.54 8.45 0.61
C ASN A 25 -1.56 9.59 0.90
N GLY A 26 -0.27 9.28 0.86
CA GLY A 26 0.79 10.27 1.06
C GLY A 26 1.18 10.52 2.50
N GLU A 27 0.47 9.94 3.47
CA GLU A 27 0.78 10.11 4.88
C GLU A 27 1.41 8.85 5.43
N GLU A 28 2.41 9.00 6.29
CA GLU A 28 3.09 7.85 6.87
C GLU A 28 2.11 7.02 7.71
N ALA A 29 1.90 5.77 7.28
CA ALA A 29 1.02 4.84 7.98
C ALA A 29 1.81 3.98 8.97
N LEU A 30 3.00 3.53 8.56
CA LEU A 30 3.89 2.76 9.42
C LEU A 30 5.31 3.27 9.23
N PRO A 31 6.07 3.39 10.34
CA PRO A 31 7.47 3.79 10.24
C PRO A 31 8.28 2.65 9.61
N GLU A 32 9.57 2.86 9.48
CA GLU A 32 10.46 1.85 8.92
C GLU A 32 10.24 0.49 9.58
N SER A 33 9.97 -0.52 8.75
CA SER A 33 9.59 -1.85 9.18
C SER A 33 10.23 -2.90 8.28
N ARG A 34 10.17 -4.17 8.68
CA ARG A 34 10.61 -5.25 7.83
C ARG A 34 9.68 -5.37 6.63
N ALA A 35 10.23 -5.82 5.50
CA ALA A 35 9.46 -5.96 4.28
C ALA A 35 8.23 -6.87 4.43
N SER A 36 8.31 -7.87 5.32
CA SER A 36 7.17 -8.76 5.56
C SER A 36 5.95 -8.04 6.10
N VAL A 37 6.16 -6.92 6.80
CA VAL A 37 5.06 -6.12 7.35
C VAL A 37 4.21 -5.50 6.24
N LEU A 38 4.81 -5.28 5.06
CA LEU A 38 4.06 -4.75 3.92
C LEU A 38 2.91 -5.68 3.54
N TYR A 39 3.16 -6.98 3.47
CA TYR A 39 2.11 -7.93 3.11
C TYR A 39 1.02 -7.99 4.17
N ASP A 40 1.40 -7.90 5.43
CA ASP A 40 0.43 -7.86 6.52
C ASP A 40 -0.46 -6.62 6.39
N TYR A 41 0.14 -5.48 6.03
CA TYR A 41 -0.59 -4.24 5.84
C TYR A 41 -1.57 -4.33 4.66
N LEU A 42 -1.11 -4.89 3.52
CA LEU A 42 -1.96 -5.07 2.35
C LEU A 42 -3.13 -6.01 2.67
N ASN A 43 -2.86 -7.08 3.42
CA ASN A 43 -3.90 -8.01 3.82
C ASN A 43 -4.91 -7.36 4.76
N LYS A 44 -4.43 -6.48 5.63
CA LYS A 44 -5.32 -5.71 6.52
C LYS A 44 -6.29 -4.87 5.69
N LEU A 45 -5.79 -4.19 4.66
CA LEU A 45 -6.65 -3.41 3.77
C LEU A 45 -7.69 -4.29 3.09
N GLY A 46 -7.28 -5.48 2.64
CA GLY A 46 -8.21 -6.44 2.03
C GLY A 46 -9.33 -6.85 2.98
N ARG A 47 -8.98 -7.08 4.25
CA ARG A 47 -9.98 -7.43 5.26
C ARG A 47 -10.93 -6.27 5.55
N GLU A 48 -10.51 -5.04 5.26
CA GLU A 48 -11.35 -3.85 5.42
C GLU A 48 -12.18 -3.53 4.18
N GLY A 49 -12.18 -4.44 3.21
CA GLY A 49 -13.00 -4.31 2.02
C GLY A 49 -12.30 -3.67 0.83
N TRP A 50 -11.01 -3.36 0.95
CA TRP A 50 -10.26 -2.77 -0.16
C TRP A 50 -9.84 -3.83 -1.17
N GLU A 51 -10.03 -3.55 -2.45
CA GLU A 51 -9.63 -4.42 -3.55
C GLU A 51 -8.46 -3.78 -4.29
N MET A 52 -7.36 -4.51 -4.42
CA MET A 52 -6.21 -4.02 -5.19
C MET A 52 -6.54 -4.06 -6.68
N ILE A 53 -6.44 -2.92 -7.34
CA ILE A 53 -6.75 -2.82 -8.77
C ILE A 53 -5.51 -2.70 -9.63
N ASN A 54 -4.38 -2.32 -9.05
CA ASN A 54 -3.13 -2.20 -9.79
C ASN A 54 -1.97 -2.08 -8.83
N CYS A 55 -0.77 -2.36 -9.32
CA CYS A 55 0.46 -2.10 -8.59
C CYS A 55 1.54 -1.73 -9.62
N SER A 56 2.51 -0.93 -9.16
CA SER A 56 3.62 -0.49 -10.01
C SER A 56 4.90 -0.52 -9.21
N PHE A 57 6.00 -0.83 -9.90
CA PHE A 57 7.32 -0.86 -9.28
C PHE A 57 8.25 0.05 -10.09
N TYR A 58 9.00 0.88 -9.37
CA TYR A 58 9.94 1.78 -10.01
C TYR A 58 11.39 1.35 -9.76
N PRO A 59 12.33 1.74 -10.65
CA PRO A 59 13.72 1.35 -10.49
C PRO A 59 14.37 1.78 -9.16
N ASN A 60 13.81 2.81 -8.50
CA ASN A 60 14.29 3.27 -7.20
C ASN A 60 13.78 2.41 -6.04
N ARG A 61 13.24 1.23 -6.34
CA ARG A 61 12.72 0.27 -5.36
C ARG A 61 11.49 0.76 -4.60
N THR A 62 10.72 1.65 -5.21
CA THR A 62 9.46 2.09 -4.62
C THR A 62 8.31 1.34 -5.27
N ALA A 63 7.46 0.74 -4.45
CA ALA A 63 6.26 0.05 -4.93
C ALA A 63 5.04 0.91 -4.63
N PHE A 64 4.11 0.91 -5.58
CA PHE A 64 2.84 1.62 -5.45
C PHE A 64 1.72 0.61 -5.62
N TYR A 65 0.73 0.67 -4.73
CA TYR A 65 -0.43 -0.22 -4.77
C TYR A 65 -1.69 0.64 -4.75
N TYR A 66 -2.62 0.36 -5.65
CA TYR A 66 -3.84 1.14 -5.78
C TYR A 66 -5.04 0.26 -5.45
N PHE A 67 -5.94 0.77 -4.65
CA PHE A 67 -7.10 0.03 -4.17
C PHE A 67 -8.38 0.82 -4.39
N LYS A 68 -9.48 0.08 -4.48
CA LYS A 68 -10.82 0.68 -4.49
C LYS A 68 -11.71 -0.11 -3.54
N ARG A 69 -12.76 0.54 -3.06
CA ARG A 69 -13.83 -0.16 -2.37
C ARG A 69 -15.12 0.60 -2.58
N ALA A 70 -16.24 -0.14 -2.50
CA ALA A 70 -17.54 0.47 -2.68
C ALA A 70 -17.89 1.38 -1.50
N VAL A 71 -18.44 2.55 -1.81
CA VAL A 71 -18.91 3.49 -0.80
C VAL A 71 -20.38 3.18 -0.53
N LYS A 72 -20.71 3.03 0.74
CA LYS A 72 -22.08 2.79 1.12
C LYS A 72 -22.92 4.06 1.11
#